data_52f2c377ddbd39d1d70b95e7a6d6b3e8
#
_entry.id   52f2c377ddbd39d1d70b95e7a6d6b3e8
#
_cell.length_a   1.000
_cell.length_b   1.000
_cell.length_c   1.000
_cell.angle_alpha   90.00
_cell.angle_beta   90.00
_cell.angle_gamma   90.00
#
_symmetry.space_group_name_H-M   'P 1'
#
loop_
_entity.id
_entity.type
_entity.pdbx_description
1 polymer ?
#
loop_
_entity_poly.entity_id
_entity_poly.type
_entity_poly.pdbx_seq_one_letter_code
_entity_poly.pdbx_strand_id
1 'polypeptide(L)'
;EKDFYVQESPELFDNYVLSKLSITEGKELENILSFFRVSTDKVDNTWRIHSDLNINGQRPDRAVVLYMSPRESEELNGTAFWEHEVYGKQLPTHITDEVYDDMIRVDSENLDMWRLVSVSGYEQNRLISYPATYFHSKYPNKSWEAGRQVYVMFYKFKN
;
A
#
# COMPACT_ATOMS: atom_id res chain seq x y z
N GLU A 1 3.95 13.56 -13.50
CA GLU A 1 4.66 13.99 -12.30
C GLU A 1 4.56 12.90 -11.24
N LYS A 2 5.69 12.49 -10.68
CA LYS A 2 5.70 11.41 -9.68
C LYS A 2 5.48 12.02 -8.30
N ASP A 3 4.51 11.51 -7.57
CA ASP A 3 4.21 11.94 -6.21
C ASP A 3 5.18 11.34 -5.17
N PHE A 4 6.16 10.56 -5.63
CA PHE A 4 7.15 9.91 -4.78
C PHE A 4 8.38 9.50 -5.58
N TYR A 5 9.48 9.27 -4.86
CA TYR A 5 10.71 8.74 -5.43
C TYR A 5 10.84 7.26 -5.11
N VAL A 6 11.22 6.45 -6.11
CA VAL A 6 11.35 4.99 -5.99
C VAL A 6 12.78 4.59 -6.26
N GLN A 7 13.29 3.68 -5.44
CA GLN A 7 14.59 3.06 -5.59
C GLN A 7 14.44 1.54 -5.51
N GLU A 8 15.13 0.83 -6.39
CA GLU A 8 15.18 -0.62 -6.39
C GLU A 8 15.74 -1.14 -5.06
N SER A 9 15.11 -2.17 -4.50
CA SER A 9 15.57 -2.80 -3.27
C SER A 9 16.56 -3.92 -3.55
N PRO A 10 17.57 -4.15 -2.66
CA PRO A 10 18.52 -5.25 -2.84
C PRO A 10 17.84 -6.62 -2.74
N GLU A 11 18.22 -7.54 -3.60
CA GLU A 11 17.67 -8.90 -3.63
C GLU A 11 17.83 -9.64 -2.28
N LEU A 12 18.96 -9.46 -1.61
CA LEU A 12 19.18 -10.06 -0.28
C LEU A 12 18.16 -9.57 0.74
N PHE A 13 17.82 -8.29 0.70
CA PHE A 13 16.80 -7.72 1.59
C PHE A 13 15.42 -8.27 1.26
N ASP A 14 15.07 -8.31 -0.02
CA ASP A 14 13.80 -8.86 -0.50
C ASP A 14 13.62 -10.32 -0.06
N ASN A 15 14.65 -11.14 -0.23
CA ASN A 15 14.64 -12.54 0.17
C ASN A 15 14.51 -12.71 1.68
N TYR A 16 15.16 -11.85 2.46
CA TYR A 16 15.04 -11.86 3.93
C TYR A 16 13.59 -11.56 4.35
N VAL A 17 12.99 -10.50 3.82
CA VAL A 17 11.60 -10.14 4.11
C VAL A 17 10.65 -11.26 3.70
N LEU A 18 10.83 -11.79 2.49
CA LEU A 18 9.99 -12.86 1.98
C LEU A 18 10.06 -14.13 2.84
N SER A 19 11.25 -14.48 3.32
CA SER A 19 11.42 -15.65 4.21
C SER A 19 10.68 -15.47 5.54
N LYS A 20 10.72 -14.27 6.12
CA LYS A 20 9.98 -13.97 7.35
C LYS A 20 8.46 -14.01 7.14
N LEU A 21 7.98 -13.45 6.03
CA LEU A 21 6.57 -13.50 5.66
C LEU A 21 6.10 -14.94 5.41
N SER A 22 6.92 -15.77 4.77
CA SER A 22 6.61 -17.19 4.52
C SER A 22 6.39 -17.96 5.82
N ILE A 23 7.19 -17.70 6.84
CA ILE A 23 7.02 -18.30 8.16
C ILE A 23 5.68 -17.87 8.77
N THR A 24 5.38 -16.58 8.73
CA THR A 24 4.13 -16.03 9.29
C THR A 24 2.91 -16.57 8.58
N GLU A 25 2.95 -16.65 7.23
CA GLU A 25 1.85 -17.14 6.41
C GLU A 25 1.71 -18.66 6.45
N GLY A 26 2.79 -19.39 6.78
CA GLY A 26 2.84 -20.84 6.71
C GLY A 26 2.77 -21.36 5.27
N LYS A 27 3.25 -20.57 4.31
CA LYS A 27 3.18 -20.87 2.86
C LYS A 27 4.43 -20.37 2.15
N GLU A 28 4.76 -21.00 1.04
CA GLU A 28 5.74 -20.44 0.11
C GLU A 28 5.16 -19.22 -0.60
N LEU A 29 5.98 -18.18 -0.73
CA LEU A 29 5.60 -16.90 -1.32
C LEU A 29 6.49 -16.59 -2.52
N GLU A 30 5.92 -15.84 -3.47
CA GLU A 30 6.62 -15.33 -4.64
C GLU A 30 6.55 -13.81 -4.65
N ASN A 31 7.71 -13.15 -4.70
CA ASN A 31 7.81 -11.71 -4.84
C ASN A 31 7.45 -11.29 -6.26
N ILE A 32 6.47 -10.43 -6.43
CA ILE A 32 6.10 -9.86 -7.73
C ILE A 32 6.90 -8.57 -7.97
N LEU A 33 6.96 -7.69 -6.97
CA LEU A 33 7.63 -6.40 -7.07
C LEU A 33 7.94 -5.89 -5.67
N SER A 34 9.13 -5.34 -5.49
CA SER A 34 9.53 -4.70 -4.24
C SER A 34 10.43 -3.49 -4.52
N PHE A 35 10.36 -2.50 -3.65
CA PHE A 35 11.13 -1.26 -3.81
C PHE A 35 11.12 -0.42 -2.53
N PHE A 36 12.05 0.51 -2.43
CA PHE A 36 12.00 1.61 -1.46
C PHE A 36 11.31 2.82 -2.09
N ARG A 37 10.55 3.54 -1.27
CA ARG A 37 9.82 4.73 -1.70
C ARG A 37 9.97 5.84 -0.67
N VAL A 38 10.20 7.06 -1.17
CA VAL A 38 10.20 8.28 -0.35
C VAL A 38 9.10 9.21 -0.85
N SER A 39 8.25 9.67 0.06
CA SER A 39 7.17 10.62 -0.22
C SER A 39 7.36 11.85 0.65
N THR A 40 7.26 13.04 0.06
CA THR A 40 7.30 14.31 0.80
C THR A 40 5.98 15.05 0.65
N ASP A 41 5.75 16.02 1.52
CA ASP A 41 4.55 16.85 1.49
C ASP A 41 4.43 17.72 0.24
N LYS A 42 5.53 17.92 -0.48
CA LYS A 42 5.56 18.69 -1.73
C LYS A 42 5.05 17.92 -2.93
N VAL A 43 5.22 16.60 -2.92
CA VAL A 43 4.90 15.74 -4.07
C VAL A 43 3.80 14.73 -3.77
N ASP A 44 3.47 14.51 -2.51
CA ASP A 44 2.47 13.52 -2.10
C ASP A 44 1.53 14.14 -1.05
N ASN A 45 0.52 14.83 -1.52
CA ASN A 45 -0.45 15.56 -0.69
C ASN A 45 -1.91 15.22 -1.03
N THR A 46 -2.14 14.06 -1.64
CA THR A 46 -3.46 13.57 -2.01
C THR A 46 -3.81 12.30 -1.24
N TRP A 47 -5.08 11.95 -1.18
CA TRP A 47 -5.52 10.71 -0.53
C TRP A 47 -5.08 9.47 -1.29
N ARG A 48 -5.26 9.45 -2.59
CA ARG A 48 -4.91 8.33 -3.46
C ARG A 48 -5.44 7.00 -2.90
N ILE A 49 -6.73 6.96 -2.57
CA ILE A 49 -7.38 5.74 -2.11
C ILE A 49 -7.46 4.77 -3.28
N HIS A 50 -6.92 3.55 -3.10
CA HIS A 50 -6.81 2.56 -4.17
C HIS A 50 -6.70 1.15 -3.59
N SER A 51 -6.69 0.18 -4.49
CA SER A 51 -6.28 -1.20 -4.24
C SER A 51 -5.14 -1.55 -5.20
N ASP A 52 -4.55 -2.72 -5.02
CA ASP A 52 -3.45 -3.18 -5.87
C ASP A 52 -3.96 -4.32 -6.75
N LEU A 53 -4.47 -3.96 -7.93
CA LEU A 53 -5.10 -4.94 -8.83
C LEU A 53 -4.11 -5.57 -9.80
N ASN A 54 -3.31 -4.75 -10.48
CA ASN A 54 -2.38 -5.22 -11.51
C ASN A 54 -0.98 -4.68 -11.24
N ILE A 55 -0.09 -5.55 -10.81
CA ILE A 55 1.31 -5.24 -10.52
C ILE A 55 2.18 -6.10 -11.44
N ASN A 56 2.91 -5.46 -12.34
CA ASN A 56 3.74 -6.14 -13.34
C ASN A 56 2.97 -7.24 -14.12
N GLY A 57 1.72 -6.95 -14.49
CA GLY A 57 0.89 -7.90 -15.22
C GLY A 57 0.33 -9.05 -14.38
N GLN A 58 0.48 -9.00 -13.07
CA GLN A 58 0.01 -10.04 -12.15
C GLN A 58 -0.90 -9.44 -11.08
N ARG A 59 -1.81 -10.25 -10.55
CA ARG A 59 -2.63 -9.87 -9.40
C ARG A 59 -1.98 -10.39 -8.12
N PRO A 60 -1.45 -9.49 -7.25
CA PRO A 60 -0.88 -9.93 -5.99
C PRO A 60 -1.97 -10.43 -5.04
N ASP A 61 -1.60 -11.34 -4.16
CA ASP A 61 -2.48 -11.74 -3.06
C ASP A 61 -2.41 -10.73 -1.91
N ARG A 62 -1.20 -10.22 -1.62
CA ARG A 62 -0.99 -9.31 -0.51
C ARG A 62 0.01 -8.22 -0.85
N ALA A 63 -0.12 -7.12 -0.12
CA ALA A 63 0.82 -6.02 -0.14
C ALA A 63 1.45 -5.86 1.25
N VAL A 64 2.69 -5.42 1.28
CA VAL A 64 3.47 -5.17 2.49
C VAL A 64 4.00 -3.76 2.46
N VAL A 65 3.92 -3.09 3.61
CA VAL A 65 4.60 -1.82 3.84
C VAL A 65 5.42 -1.94 5.13
N LEU A 66 6.71 -1.63 5.03
CA LEU A 66 7.60 -1.49 6.19
C LEU A 66 7.89 -0.01 6.38
N TYR A 67 7.55 0.53 7.54
CA TYR A 67 7.82 1.91 7.89
C TYR A 67 9.29 2.06 8.30
N MET A 68 10.05 2.85 7.55
CA MET A 68 11.51 2.91 7.70
C MET A 68 12.01 4.16 8.40
N SER A 69 11.46 5.34 8.08
CA SER A 69 11.90 6.60 8.69
C SER A 69 11.29 6.80 10.08
N PRO A 70 11.94 7.61 10.94
CA PRO A 70 11.33 8.02 12.20
C PRO A 70 10.04 8.81 11.96
N ARG A 71 9.14 8.80 12.94
CA ARG A 71 7.95 9.64 12.91
C ARG A 71 8.35 11.11 12.95
N GLU A 72 7.69 11.92 12.12
CA GLU A 72 7.87 13.36 12.13
C GLU A 72 6.91 14.06 13.13
N SER A 73 5.79 13.41 13.44
CA SER A 73 4.71 13.97 14.25
C SER A 73 4.12 12.94 15.20
N GLU A 74 3.63 13.39 16.35
CA GLU A 74 2.90 12.55 17.31
C GLU A 74 1.42 12.34 16.90
N GLU A 75 0.95 13.05 15.89
CA GLU A 75 -0.40 12.85 15.36
C GLU A 75 -0.55 11.48 14.73
N LEU A 76 -1.78 10.96 14.73
CA LEU A 76 -2.08 9.69 14.10
C LEU A 76 -1.75 9.74 12.61
N ASN A 77 -0.89 8.81 12.19
CA ASN A 77 -0.51 8.66 10.80
C ASN A 77 -0.19 7.17 10.54
N GLY A 78 -0.07 6.79 9.28
CA GLY A 78 0.21 5.41 8.91
C GLY A 78 -0.49 5.02 7.61
N THR A 79 -1.18 3.89 7.64
CA THR A 79 -1.95 3.36 6.50
C THR A 79 -3.41 3.27 6.88
N ALA A 80 -4.25 3.92 6.09
CA ALA A 80 -5.71 3.89 6.27
C ALA A 80 -6.32 2.80 5.40
N PHE A 81 -7.36 2.16 5.95
CA PHE A 81 -8.22 1.22 5.22
C PHE A 81 -9.62 1.81 5.12
N TRP A 82 -10.21 1.70 3.93
CA TRP A 82 -11.44 2.38 3.57
C TRP A 82 -12.49 1.41 3.08
N GLU A 83 -13.74 1.82 3.21
CA GLU A 83 -14.90 1.14 2.63
C GLU A 83 -15.51 2.04 1.57
N HIS A 84 -15.60 1.53 0.34
CA HIS A 84 -16.24 2.24 -0.77
C HIS A 84 -17.75 2.10 -0.69
N GLU A 85 -18.47 3.17 -1.03
CA GLU A 85 -19.93 3.22 -0.96
C GLU A 85 -20.60 2.07 -1.74
N VAL A 86 -20.03 1.69 -2.89
CA VAL A 86 -20.60 0.65 -3.76
C VAL A 86 -19.91 -0.70 -3.56
N TYR A 87 -18.57 -0.72 -3.52
CA TYR A 87 -17.81 -1.97 -3.54
C TYR A 87 -17.48 -2.54 -2.16
N GLY A 88 -17.71 -1.78 -1.08
CA GLY A 88 -17.37 -2.23 0.26
C GLY A 88 -15.88 -2.11 0.57
N LYS A 89 -15.34 -3.05 1.34
CA LYS A 89 -13.97 -2.97 1.89
C LYS A 89 -12.88 -3.44 0.93
N GLN A 90 -13.25 -4.12 -0.13
CA GLN A 90 -12.29 -4.66 -1.10
C GLN A 90 -12.90 -4.80 -2.48
N LEU A 91 -12.00 -4.91 -3.47
CA LEU A 91 -12.42 -5.11 -4.85
C LEU A 91 -13.15 -6.43 -5.03
N PRO A 92 -14.20 -6.46 -5.88
CA PRO A 92 -14.83 -7.72 -6.30
C PRO A 92 -13.84 -8.62 -7.05
N THR A 93 -13.97 -9.92 -6.88
CA THR A 93 -13.07 -10.93 -7.48
C THR A 93 -12.95 -10.83 -9.00
N HIS A 94 -14.04 -10.46 -9.67
CA HIS A 94 -14.12 -10.44 -11.13
C HIS A 94 -14.10 -9.03 -11.74
N ILE A 95 -13.67 -8.03 -10.98
CA ILE A 95 -13.55 -6.68 -11.51
C ILE A 95 -12.54 -6.63 -12.66
N THR A 96 -12.87 -5.91 -13.73
CA THR A 96 -11.93 -5.68 -14.83
C THR A 96 -11.03 -4.49 -14.54
N ASP A 97 -9.86 -4.46 -15.20
CA ASP A 97 -8.93 -3.33 -15.08
C ASP A 97 -9.59 -2.01 -15.49
N GLU A 98 -10.42 -2.02 -16.52
CA GLU A 98 -11.12 -0.82 -17.03
C GLU A 98 -12.11 -0.25 -16.00
N VAL A 99 -12.89 -1.12 -15.38
CA VAL A 99 -13.86 -0.71 -14.34
C VAL A 99 -13.12 -0.18 -13.12
N TYR A 100 -12.04 -0.85 -12.73
CA TYR A 100 -11.19 -0.40 -11.62
C TYR A 100 -10.57 0.96 -11.90
N ASP A 101 -9.96 1.14 -13.08
CA ASP A 101 -9.31 2.39 -13.46
C ASP A 101 -10.30 3.55 -13.48
N ASP A 102 -11.51 3.34 -14.00
CA ASP A 102 -12.56 4.35 -13.98
C ASP A 102 -12.99 4.72 -12.55
N MET A 103 -13.15 3.74 -11.68
CA MET A 103 -13.53 3.98 -10.29
C MET A 103 -12.45 4.78 -9.56
N ILE A 104 -11.19 4.42 -9.71
CA ILE A 104 -10.08 5.15 -9.08
C ILE A 104 -9.97 6.57 -9.64
N ARG A 105 -10.09 6.74 -10.94
CA ARG A 105 -10.02 8.07 -11.57
C ARG A 105 -11.09 9.02 -11.03
N VAL A 106 -12.29 8.50 -10.77
CA VAL A 106 -13.42 9.32 -10.31
C VAL A 106 -13.43 9.48 -8.79
N ASP A 107 -13.17 8.40 -8.05
CA ASP A 107 -13.46 8.32 -6.62
C ASP A 107 -12.23 8.43 -5.71
N SER A 108 -11.02 8.24 -6.21
CA SER A 108 -9.80 8.13 -5.38
C SER A 108 -9.57 9.31 -4.41
N GLU A 109 -10.02 10.51 -4.78
CA GLU A 109 -9.90 11.73 -3.97
C GLU A 109 -11.25 12.23 -3.43
N ASN A 110 -12.34 11.55 -3.75
CA ASN A 110 -13.70 11.98 -3.36
C ASN A 110 -14.12 11.28 -2.07
N LEU A 111 -13.86 11.91 -0.93
CA LEU A 111 -14.16 11.33 0.39
C LEU A 111 -15.65 11.05 0.63
N ASP A 112 -16.55 11.63 -0.17
CA ASP A 112 -17.99 11.31 -0.08
C ASP A 112 -18.28 9.85 -0.46
N MET A 113 -17.38 9.24 -1.23
CA MET A 113 -17.51 7.84 -1.65
C MET A 113 -16.88 6.85 -0.68
N TRP A 114 -16.21 7.32 0.38
CA TRP A 114 -15.42 6.48 1.25
C TRP A 114 -15.75 6.68 2.72
N ARG A 115 -15.75 5.58 3.47
CA ARG A 115 -15.81 5.58 4.93
C ARG A 115 -14.49 5.02 5.49
N LEU A 116 -13.86 5.76 6.40
CA LEU A 116 -12.65 5.28 7.07
C LEU A 116 -13.01 4.12 8.00
N VAL A 117 -12.35 2.98 7.80
CA VAL A 117 -12.55 1.78 8.61
C VAL A 117 -11.55 1.72 9.74
N SER A 118 -10.26 1.87 9.42
CA SER A 118 -9.19 1.77 10.42
C SER A 118 -7.92 2.44 9.91
N VAL A 119 -7.03 2.75 10.83
CA VAL A 119 -5.67 3.23 10.53
C VAL A 119 -4.69 2.34 11.27
N SER A 120 -3.77 1.71 10.50
CA SER A 120 -2.60 1.07 11.09
C SER A 120 -1.57 2.15 11.37
N GLY A 121 -1.35 2.43 12.66
CA GLY A 121 -0.48 3.53 13.08
C GLY A 121 0.97 3.35 12.63
N TYR A 122 1.59 4.46 12.24
CA TYR A 122 3.00 4.48 11.87
C TYR A 122 3.88 4.30 13.10
N GLU A 123 4.78 3.36 13.00
CA GLU A 123 5.84 3.14 13.99
C GLU A 123 7.07 2.74 13.21
N GLN A 124 8.22 3.38 13.46
CA GLN A 124 9.45 3.01 12.77
C GLN A 124 9.74 1.51 12.97
N ASN A 125 10.11 0.85 11.89
CA ASN A 125 10.40 -0.59 11.84
C ASN A 125 9.17 -1.51 12.01
N ARG A 126 7.97 -0.97 11.89
CA ARG A 126 6.75 -1.79 11.82
C ARG A 126 6.49 -2.21 10.38
N LEU A 127 6.28 -3.51 10.20
CA LEU A 127 5.84 -4.08 8.93
C LEU A 127 4.35 -4.42 9.04
N ILE A 128 3.57 -3.99 8.05
CA ILE A 128 2.17 -4.38 7.92
C ILE A 128 1.97 -5.16 6.63
N SER A 129 1.10 -6.17 6.66
CA SER A 129 0.70 -6.95 5.49
C SER A 129 -0.81 -6.99 5.42
N TYR A 130 -1.37 -6.80 4.23
CA TYR A 130 -2.81 -6.78 4.04
C TYR A 130 -3.16 -7.33 2.66
N PRO A 131 -4.40 -7.83 2.47
CA PRO A 131 -4.85 -8.27 1.15
C PRO A 131 -4.75 -7.14 0.13
N ALA A 132 -4.18 -7.43 -1.03
CA ALA A 132 -3.96 -6.43 -2.07
C ALA A 132 -5.27 -5.83 -2.59
N THR A 133 -6.39 -6.53 -2.43
CA THR A 133 -7.72 -6.07 -2.82
C THR A 133 -8.33 -5.04 -1.87
N TYR A 134 -7.78 -4.85 -0.67
CA TYR A 134 -8.30 -3.87 0.28
C TYR A 134 -8.07 -2.45 -0.23
N PHE A 135 -9.08 -1.60 -0.05
CA PHE A 135 -8.94 -0.17 -0.33
C PHE A 135 -8.12 0.49 0.78
N HIS A 136 -7.05 1.15 0.39
CA HIS A 136 -6.10 1.72 1.33
C HIS A 136 -5.46 3.00 0.78
N SER A 137 -4.86 3.76 1.69
CA SER A 137 -4.07 4.94 1.37
C SER A 137 -3.10 5.22 2.52
N LYS A 138 -2.14 6.12 2.30
CA LYS A 138 -1.47 6.73 3.44
C LYS A 138 -2.48 7.52 4.28
N TYR A 139 -2.17 7.77 5.53
CA TYR A 139 -2.98 8.60 6.42
C TYR A 139 -2.07 9.55 7.20
N PRO A 140 -2.40 10.85 7.28
CA PRO A 140 -3.41 11.56 6.48
C PRO A 140 -3.02 11.74 5.01
N ASN A 141 -3.71 12.61 4.27
CA ASN A 141 -3.49 12.79 2.83
C ASN A 141 -2.18 13.50 2.48
N LYS A 142 -1.56 14.18 3.43
CA LYS A 142 -0.30 14.89 3.24
C LYS A 142 0.85 14.11 3.86
N SER A 143 1.91 13.87 3.09
CA SER A 143 3.12 13.24 3.57
C SER A 143 3.97 14.21 4.41
N TRP A 144 5.08 13.74 4.94
CA TRP A 144 5.92 14.53 5.84
C TRP A 144 6.90 15.42 5.07
N GLU A 145 7.26 16.57 5.65
CA GLU A 145 8.23 17.51 5.09
C GLU A 145 9.61 16.84 4.91
N ALA A 146 10.10 16.15 5.94
CA ALA A 146 11.38 15.45 5.92
C ALA A 146 11.37 14.19 5.04
N GLY A 147 10.19 13.73 4.63
CA GLY A 147 10.02 12.54 3.81
C GLY A 147 9.63 11.30 4.61
N ARG A 148 8.62 10.61 4.10
CA ARG A 148 8.13 9.34 4.63
C ARG A 148 8.76 8.22 3.81
N GLN A 149 9.65 7.45 4.44
CA GLN A 149 10.35 6.35 3.78
C GLN A 149 9.71 5.02 4.14
N VAL A 150 9.38 4.25 3.12
CA VAL A 150 8.80 2.91 3.29
C VAL A 150 9.45 1.93 2.32
N TYR A 151 9.45 0.66 2.73
CA TYR A 151 9.69 -0.46 1.83
C TYR A 151 8.34 -1.04 1.46
N VAL A 152 8.15 -1.37 0.19
CA VAL A 152 6.91 -1.95 -0.35
C VAL A 152 7.25 -3.27 -1.02
N MET A 153 6.42 -4.29 -0.79
CA MET A 153 6.48 -5.55 -1.51
C MET A 153 5.07 -6.01 -1.86
N PHE A 154 4.91 -6.50 -3.09
CA PHE A 154 3.72 -7.21 -3.52
C PHE A 154 4.10 -8.67 -3.74
N TYR A 155 3.35 -9.57 -3.13
CA TYR A 155 3.63 -11.00 -3.26
C TYR A 155 2.37 -11.80 -3.50
N LYS A 156 2.56 -13.02 -3.98
CA LYS A 156 1.49 -13.99 -4.11
C LYS A 156 1.89 -15.33 -3.50
N PHE A 157 0.90 -16.11 -3.15
CA PHE A 157 1.11 -17.46 -2.65
C PHE A 157 1.51 -18.37 -3.82
N LYS A 158 2.54 -19.18 -3.61
CA LYS A 158 2.87 -20.24 -4.56
C LYS A 158 1.88 -21.39 -4.42
N ASN A 159 1.48 -21.91 -5.53
CA ASN A 159 0.63 -23.08 -5.62
C ASN A 159 1.43 -24.37 -5.55
#